data_f62d237ff359a963565f7af1c271e4fc
#
_entry.id   f62d237ff359a963565f7af1c271e4fc
#
_cell.length_a   1.000
_cell.length_b   1.000
_cell.length_c   1.000
_cell.angle_alpha   90.00
_cell.angle_beta   90.00
_cell.angle_gamma   90.00
#
_symmetry.space_group_name_H-M   'P 1'
#
loop_
_entity.id
_entity.type
_entity.pdbx_description
1 polymer ?
#
loop_
_entity_poly.entity_id
_entity_poly.type
_entity_poly.pdbx_seq_one_letter_code
_entity_poly.pdbx_strand_id
1 'polypeptide(L)'
;MNKPLRFNIELGRTKPVNIRDEQVRCPFCDRSKLTDILDTSGHIIWLMNKYPVLEKTWPTVIIETETDEGEFSTLPADEAAHILQFGLDKWRETRQRQEFKSVLFFKNHGYMSGGSIRHPHSQIIGLENYDYHKDITAQNMEGWLLHEDQHVRITLSTHPIIGFFEYNIRFKPDTPVRPVAIRLQQVLRYVLHTLSNLSQSYNYFFYNLEDGYDYIKVVARYVTTPLYVGYKIPQTCDEERAAKITRDIAPYLQATK
;
A
#
# COMPACT_ATOMS: atom_id res chain seq x y z
N MET A 1 17.78 17.42 6.68
CA MET A 1 16.31 17.54 6.57
C MET A 1 15.92 17.28 5.15
N ASN A 2 14.88 16.46 4.89
CA ASN A 2 14.36 16.24 3.54
C ASN A 2 13.79 17.55 2.99
N LYS A 3 13.99 17.78 1.67
CA LYS A 3 13.27 18.86 0.97
C LYS A 3 11.98 18.30 0.39
N PRO A 4 10.88 19.07 0.38
CA PRO A 4 9.64 18.65 -0.27
C PRO A 4 9.88 18.26 -1.73
N LEU A 5 9.18 17.22 -2.20
CA LEU A 5 9.17 16.85 -3.62
C LEU A 5 8.40 17.91 -4.42
N ARG A 6 8.92 18.26 -5.60
CA ARG A 6 8.22 19.16 -6.53
C ARG A 6 7.17 18.36 -7.31
N PHE A 7 5.98 18.91 -7.41
CA PHE A 7 4.86 18.33 -8.15
C PHE A 7 4.58 19.13 -9.42
N ASN A 8 4.57 18.45 -10.56
CA ASN A 8 4.21 19.05 -11.85
C ASN A 8 2.68 19.07 -11.98
N ILE A 9 2.08 20.25 -11.73
CA ILE A 9 0.63 20.44 -11.74
C ILE A 9 0.05 20.23 -13.14
N GLU A 10 0.72 20.73 -14.19
CA GLU A 10 0.23 20.64 -15.56
C GLU A 10 0.15 19.17 -16.01
N LEU A 11 1.17 18.39 -15.74
CA LEU A 11 1.14 16.95 -16.01
C LEU A 11 0.09 16.22 -15.14
N GLY A 12 -0.08 16.65 -13.89
CA GLY A 12 -1.10 16.11 -12.98
C GLY A 12 -2.54 16.26 -13.51
N ARG A 13 -2.83 17.36 -14.19
CA ARG A 13 -4.15 17.65 -14.79
C ARG A 13 -4.49 16.76 -15.98
N THR A 14 -3.49 16.17 -16.63
CA THR A 14 -3.70 15.29 -17.80
C THR A 14 -3.93 13.82 -17.41
N LYS A 15 -3.79 13.47 -16.14
CA LYS A 15 -4.02 12.10 -15.67
C LYS A 15 -5.47 11.66 -15.86
N PRO A 16 -5.71 10.43 -16.37
CA PRO A 16 -7.05 9.87 -16.34
C PRO A 16 -7.51 9.64 -14.89
N VAL A 17 -8.79 9.90 -14.61
CA VAL A 17 -9.38 9.78 -13.26
C VAL A 17 -10.63 8.92 -13.31
N ASN A 18 -10.51 7.66 -13.73
CA ASN A 18 -11.66 6.76 -13.86
C ASN A 18 -12.18 6.20 -12.52
N ILE A 19 -11.47 6.38 -11.44
CA ILE A 19 -11.98 6.06 -10.08
C ILE A 19 -13.12 7.00 -9.66
N ARG A 20 -13.21 8.18 -10.27
CA ARG A 20 -14.22 9.22 -9.98
C ARG A 20 -15.18 9.46 -11.13
N ASP A 21 -14.82 9.08 -12.34
CA ASP A 21 -15.62 9.26 -13.55
C ASP A 21 -15.60 7.93 -14.35
N GLU A 22 -16.71 7.22 -14.30
CA GLU A 22 -16.89 5.93 -14.97
C GLU A 22 -16.91 6.05 -16.50
N GLN A 23 -17.12 7.25 -17.05
CA GLN A 23 -17.04 7.50 -18.48
C GLN A 23 -15.59 7.53 -18.99
N VAL A 24 -14.62 7.76 -18.09
CA VAL A 24 -13.20 7.72 -18.42
C VAL A 24 -12.75 6.27 -18.60
N ARG A 25 -12.32 5.95 -19.82
CA ARG A 25 -11.85 4.60 -20.17
C ARG A 25 -10.66 4.17 -19.30
N CYS A 26 -10.66 2.93 -18.87
CA CYS A 26 -9.55 2.35 -18.11
C CYS A 26 -8.28 2.31 -18.98
N PRO A 27 -7.18 2.98 -18.60
CA PRO A 27 -5.96 3.01 -19.39
C PRO A 27 -5.16 1.70 -19.33
N PHE A 28 -5.45 0.80 -18.37
CA PHE A 28 -4.73 -0.45 -18.17
C PHE A 28 -5.45 -1.66 -18.80
N CYS A 29 -6.74 -1.51 -19.18
CA CYS A 29 -7.51 -2.59 -19.81
C CYS A 29 -7.12 -2.83 -21.28
N ASP A 30 -6.60 -1.82 -21.98
CA ASP A 30 -6.12 -1.97 -23.36
C ASP A 30 -4.60 -2.27 -23.35
N ARG A 31 -4.27 -3.53 -23.13
CA ARG A 31 -2.89 -3.98 -23.00
C ARG A 31 -2.04 -3.75 -24.25
N SER A 32 -2.67 -3.67 -25.44
CA SER A 32 -1.98 -3.39 -26.70
C SER A 32 -1.40 -1.98 -26.79
N LYS A 33 -1.88 -1.06 -25.94
CA LYS A 33 -1.43 0.34 -25.87
C LYS A 33 -0.46 0.62 -24.72
N LEU A 34 -0.09 -0.40 -23.96
CA LEU A 34 0.91 -0.25 -22.90
C LEU A 34 2.30 -0.15 -23.51
N THR A 35 3.06 0.82 -23.05
CA THR A 35 4.44 1.07 -23.46
C THR A 35 5.38 1.06 -22.27
N ASP A 36 6.68 1.07 -22.54
CA ASP A 36 7.73 1.15 -21.51
C ASP A 36 7.61 0.05 -20.45
N ILE A 37 7.24 -1.17 -20.91
CA ILE A 37 7.14 -2.36 -20.08
C ILE A 37 8.57 -2.75 -19.66
N LEU A 38 8.76 -2.90 -18.36
CA LEU A 38 10.03 -3.27 -17.75
C LEU A 38 10.12 -4.78 -17.53
N ASP A 39 9.03 -5.40 -17.08
CA ASP A 39 8.96 -6.84 -16.87
C ASP A 39 7.50 -7.34 -16.79
N THR A 40 7.31 -8.65 -16.90
CA THR A 40 6.00 -9.31 -16.81
C THR A 40 6.08 -10.65 -16.11
N SER A 41 5.01 -11.06 -15.42
CA SER A 41 4.86 -12.40 -14.89
C SER A 41 3.40 -12.86 -15.01
N GLY A 42 3.14 -13.72 -16.00
CA GLY A 42 1.77 -14.06 -16.39
C GLY A 42 1.01 -12.82 -16.86
N HIS A 43 -0.08 -12.50 -16.18
CA HIS A 43 -0.88 -11.32 -16.48
C HIS A 43 -0.39 -10.03 -15.79
N ILE A 44 0.55 -10.13 -14.85
CA ILE A 44 1.09 -8.98 -14.13
C ILE A 44 2.08 -8.25 -15.04
N ILE A 45 1.97 -6.92 -15.10
CA ILE A 45 2.83 -6.07 -15.94
C ILE A 45 3.46 -4.98 -15.10
N TRP A 46 4.79 -4.87 -15.12
CA TRP A 46 5.52 -3.77 -14.53
C TRP A 46 6.01 -2.82 -15.62
N LEU A 47 5.69 -1.54 -15.52
CA LEU A 47 5.98 -0.55 -16.56
C LEU A 47 6.29 0.83 -15.95
N MET A 48 6.89 1.71 -16.75
CA MET A 48 7.08 3.11 -16.37
C MET A 48 5.73 3.82 -16.25
N ASN A 49 5.61 4.67 -15.23
CA ASN A 49 4.41 5.51 -15.09
C ASN A 49 4.42 6.59 -16.19
N LYS A 50 3.42 6.55 -17.06
CA LYS A 50 3.25 7.53 -18.16
C LYS A 50 3.10 8.98 -17.67
N TYR A 51 2.76 9.17 -16.39
CA TYR A 51 2.53 10.50 -15.79
C TYR A 51 3.49 10.73 -14.62
N PRO A 52 4.78 11.01 -14.87
CA PRO A 52 5.79 11.23 -13.82
C PRO A 52 5.63 12.61 -13.18
N VAL A 53 4.59 12.80 -12.37
CA VAL A 53 4.23 14.09 -11.77
C VAL A 53 5.18 14.59 -10.69
N LEU A 54 6.05 13.73 -10.16
CA LEU A 54 7.05 14.10 -9.15
C LEU A 54 8.43 14.23 -9.81
N GLU A 55 9.08 15.38 -9.61
CA GLU A 55 10.43 15.62 -10.08
C GLU A 55 11.45 14.81 -9.29
N LYS A 56 12.56 14.44 -9.93
CA LYS A 56 13.64 13.67 -9.29
C LYS A 56 13.16 12.34 -8.69
N THR A 57 12.34 11.64 -9.48
CA THR A 57 11.82 10.32 -9.13
C THR A 57 11.85 9.38 -10.34
N TRP A 58 11.88 8.10 -10.07
CA TRP A 58 11.72 7.02 -11.05
C TRP A 58 10.42 6.29 -10.76
N PRO A 59 9.28 6.75 -11.31
CA PRO A 59 7.97 6.20 -10.98
C PRO A 59 7.59 5.06 -11.91
N THR A 60 7.20 3.93 -11.33
CA THR A 60 6.69 2.77 -12.06
C THR A 60 5.34 2.32 -11.52
N VAL A 61 4.65 1.50 -12.29
CA VAL A 61 3.35 0.91 -11.96
C VAL A 61 3.42 -0.60 -12.16
N ILE A 62 2.81 -1.36 -11.28
CA ILE A 62 2.51 -2.77 -11.45
C ILE A 62 1.01 -2.91 -11.67
N ILE A 63 0.59 -3.31 -12.87
CA ILE A 63 -0.78 -3.70 -13.18
C ILE A 63 -0.95 -5.12 -12.68
N GLU A 64 -1.88 -5.34 -11.76
CA GLU A 64 -1.99 -6.59 -11.00
C GLU A 64 -2.92 -7.62 -11.61
N THR A 65 -3.94 -7.18 -12.34
CA THR A 65 -5.02 -8.03 -12.85
C THR A 65 -5.25 -7.82 -14.36
N GLU A 66 -5.96 -8.71 -15.01
CA GLU A 66 -6.32 -8.56 -16.44
C GLU A 66 -7.43 -7.55 -16.67
N THR A 67 -8.35 -7.47 -15.73
CA THR A 67 -9.53 -6.60 -15.79
C THR A 67 -9.50 -5.57 -14.64
N ASP A 68 -10.29 -4.52 -14.77
CA ASP A 68 -10.43 -3.50 -13.72
C ASP A 68 -11.45 -3.89 -12.63
N GLU A 69 -11.93 -5.12 -12.69
CA GLU A 69 -12.78 -5.72 -11.67
C GLU A 69 -11.94 -6.42 -10.58
N GLY A 70 -12.51 -6.50 -9.39
CA GLY A 70 -11.87 -7.18 -8.27
C GLY A 70 -11.06 -6.25 -7.37
N GLU A 71 -10.56 -6.84 -6.31
CA GLU A 71 -9.82 -6.16 -5.26
C GLU A 71 -8.88 -7.18 -4.57
N PHE A 72 -7.71 -6.75 -4.13
CA PHE A 72 -6.65 -7.63 -3.62
C PHE A 72 -7.14 -8.59 -2.52
N SER A 73 -8.04 -8.14 -1.62
CA SER A 73 -8.56 -8.97 -0.53
C SER A 73 -9.46 -10.12 -1.00
N THR A 74 -10.01 -10.04 -2.22
CA THR A 74 -10.95 -11.03 -2.78
C THR A 74 -10.32 -11.99 -3.79
N LEU A 75 -9.07 -11.72 -4.21
CA LEU A 75 -8.34 -12.59 -5.13
C LEU A 75 -8.11 -13.98 -4.51
N PRO A 76 -7.98 -15.05 -5.32
CA PRO A 76 -7.46 -16.32 -4.86
C PRO A 76 -6.11 -16.16 -4.16
N ALA A 77 -5.89 -16.91 -3.07
CA ALA A 77 -4.68 -16.73 -2.23
C ALA A 77 -3.37 -16.91 -3.01
N ASP A 78 -3.34 -17.82 -3.99
CA ASP A 78 -2.15 -18.05 -4.80
C ASP A 78 -1.91 -16.92 -5.81
N GLU A 79 -2.96 -16.31 -6.34
CA GLU A 79 -2.86 -15.12 -7.19
C GLU A 79 -2.40 -13.89 -6.38
N ALA A 80 -2.97 -13.66 -5.20
CA ALA A 80 -2.54 -12.61 -4.31
C ALA A 80 -1.06 -12.79 -3.89
N ALA A 81 -0.64 -14.03 -3.62
CA ALA A 81 0.75 -14.35 -3.33
C ALA A 81 1.68 -14.08 -4.51
N HIS A 82 1.26 -14.43 -5.74
CA HIS A 82 2.03 -14.16 -6.96
C HIS A 82 2.21 -12.66 -7.20
N ILE A 83 1.13 -11.88 -7.07
CA ILE A 83 1.19 -10.41 -7.21
C ILE A 83 2.13 -9.81 -6.15
N LEU A 84 1.99 -10.25 -4.89
CA LEU A 84 2.81 -9.74 -3.80
C LEU A 84 4.29 -10.12 -3.96
N GLN A 85 4.58 -11.36 -4.37
CA GLN A 85 5.95 -11.83 -4.64
C GLN A 85 6.59 -10.98 -5.73
N PHE A 86 5.90 -10.82 -6.87
CA PHE A 86 6.40 -10.02 -7.98
C PHE A 86 6.68 -8.57 -7.54
N GLY A 87 5.75 -7.95 -6.81
CA GLY A 87 5.92 -6.59 -6.30
C GLY A 87 7.12 -6.47 -5.34
N LEU A 88 7.28 -7.40 -4.41
CA LEU A 88 8.41 -7.42 -3.46
C LEU A 88 9.75 -7.60 -4.18
N ASP A 89 9.79 -8.47 -5.21
CA ASP A 89 11.02 -8.70 -5.98
C ASP A 89 11.41 -7.44 -6.75
N LYS A 90 10.45 -6.75 -7.41
CA LYS A 90 10.71 -5.49 -8.12
C LYS A 90 11.06 -4.34 -7.18
N TRP A 91 10.48 -4.29 -6.01
CA TRP A 91 10.85 -3.31 -4.99
C TRP A 91 12.28 -3.52 -4.48
N ARG A 92 12.66 -4.77 -4.19
CA ARG A 92 14.02 -5.12 -3.75
C ARG A 92 15.04 -4.88 -4.87
N GLU A 93 14.74 -5.28 -6.11
CA GLU A 93 15.56 -4.99 -7.29
C GLU A 93 15.81 -3.48 -7.44
N THR A 94 14.76 -2.67 -7.32
CA THR A 94 14.87 -1.21 -7.44
C THR A 94 15.72 -0.60 -6.32
N ARG A 95 15.60 -1.11 -5.08
CA ARG A 95 16.44 -0.67 -3.94
C ARG A 95 17.92 -1.00 -4.14
N GLN A 96 18.23 -2.13 -4.77
CA GLN A 96 19.62 -2.56 -5.04
C GLN A 96 20.33 -1.69 -6.08
N ARG A 97 19.62 -0.93 -6.89
CA ARG A 97 20.19 -0.05 -7.92
C ARG A 97 21.08 1.08 -7.35
N GLN A 98 20.94 1.39 -6.05
CA GLN A 98 21.71 2.45 -5.36
C GLN A 98 21.64 3.85 -6.00
N GLU A 99 20.71 4.06 -6.93
CA GLU A 99 20.45 5.37 -7.59
C GLU A 99 19.52 6.25 -6.73
N PHE A 100 18.82 5.64 -5.77
CA PHE A 100 17.77 6.30 -4.98
C PHE A 100 18.11 6.32 -3.50
N LYS A 101 17.79 7.42 -2.83
CA LYS A 101 17.92 7.54 -1.37
C LYS A 101 16.91 6.69 -0.64
N SER A 102 15.75 6.50 -1.22
CA SER A 102 14.74 5.55 -0.76
C SER A 102 13.84 5.13 -1.90
N VAL A 103 13.18 3.99 -1.75
CA VAL A 103 12.26 3.43 -2.76
C VAL A 103 10.93 3.13 -2.09
N LEU A 104 9.89 3.77 -2.59
CA LEU A 104 8.51 3.55 -2.14
C LEU A 104 7.92 2.34 -2.87
N PHE A 105 7.12 1.56 -2.16
CA PHE A 105 6.21 0.57 -2.73
C PHE A 105 4.88 0.68 -2.01
N PHE A 106 3.79 0.91 -2.75
CA PHE A 106 2.47 1.12 -2.15
C PHE A 106 1.33 0.85 -3.13
N LYS A 107 0.13 0.64 -2.57
CA LYS A 107 -1.12 0.51 -3.31
C LYS A 107 -2.17 1.49 -2.81
N ASN A 108 -2.93 2.02 -3.74
CA ASN A 108 -4.12 2.81 -3.50
C ASN A 108 -5.35 2.02 -3.92
N HIS A 109 -6.36 1.93 -3.05
CA HIS A 109 -7.64 1.32 -3.40
C HIS A 109 -8.80 2.19 -2.92
N GLY A 110 -9.79 2.37 -3.80
CA GLY A 110 -11.01 3.09 -3.51
C GLY A 110 -10.88 4.61 -3.60
N TYR A 111 -12.03 5.28 -3.60
CA TYR A 111 -12.20 6.70 -3.89
C TYR A 111 -11.39 7.64 -2.97
N MET A 112 -11.29 7.29 -1.67
CA MET A 112 -10.60 8.11 -0.67
C MET A 112 -9.10 7.85 -0.58
N SER A 113 -8.57 6.91 -1.37
CA SER A 113 -7.15 6.50 -1.29
C SER A 113 -6.16 7.51 -1.89
N GLY A 114 -6.64 8.46 -2.68
CA GLY A 114 -5.79 9.36 -3.48
C GLY A 114 -5.35 8.75 -4.82
N GLY A 115 -5.77 7.53 -5.15
CA GLY A 115 -5.59 6.94 -6.48
C GLY A 115 -6.46 7.62 -7.53
N SER A 116 -6.06 7.54 -8.81
CA SER A 116 -6.82 8.06 -9.95
C SER A 116 -7.43 6.95 -10.82
N ILE A 117 -6.90 5.75 -10.74
CA ILE A 117 -7.30 4.61 -11.58
C ILE A 117 -7.92 3.53 -10.71
N ARG A 118 -9.07 3.00 -11.14
CA ARG A 118 -9.81 1.92 -10.46
C ARG A 118 -9.15 0.56 -10.63
N HIS A 119 -8.61 0.29 -11.80
CA HIS A 119 -7.94 -0.98 -12.10
C HIS A 119 -6.89 -1.33 -11.04
N PRO A 120 -6.92 -2.55 -10.47
CA PRO A 120 -5.98 -2.96 -9.43
C PRO A 120 -4.52 -2.78 -9.87
N HIS A 121 -3.81 -1.93 -9.17
CA HIS A 121 -2.40 -1.65 -9.43
C HIS A 121 -1.67 -1.20 -8.17
N SER A 122 -0.38 -1.38 -8.14
CA SER A 122 0.53 -0.82 -7.15
C SER A 122 1.63 0.01 -7.82
N GLN A 123 2.41 0.73 -7.04
CA GLN A 123 3.42 1.64 -7.54
C GLN A 123 4.75 1.42 -6.80
N ILE A 124 5.84 1.41 -7.57
CA ILE A 124 7.20 1.49 -7.04
C ILE A 124 7.81 2.79 -7.53
N ILE A 125 8.31 3.62 -6.60
CA ILE A 125 8.88 4.93 -6.94
C ILE A 125 10.24 5.08 -6.28
N GLY A 126 11.28 5.15 -7.10
CA GLY A 126 12.62 5.54 -6.65
C GLY A 126 12.70 7.05 -6.40
N LEU A 127 13.21 7.46 -5.24
CA LEU A 127 13.36 8.86 -4.84
C LEU A 127 14.85 9.25 -4.82
N GLU A 128 15.29 10.11 -5.74
CA GLU A 128 16.69 10.52 -5.84
C GLU A 128 17.13 11.38 -4.64
N ASN A 129 16.25 12.22 -4.11
CA ASN A 129 16.59 13.29 -3.16
C ASN A 129 15.80 13.26 -1.84
N TYR A 130 14.93 12.28 -1.65
CA TYR A 130 14.11 12.13 -0.46
C TYR A 130 14.35 10.78 0.20
N ASP A 131 14.57 10.78 1.50
CA ASP A 131 14.82 9.59 2.30
C ASP A 131 13.73 9.48 3.37
N TYR A 132 12.77 8.57 3.18
CA TYR A 132 11.65 8.42 4.10
C TYR A 132 12.07 7.88 5.49
N HIS A 133 13.24 7.23 5.61
CA HIS A 133 13.74 6.73 6.90
C HIS A 133 13.99 7.85 7.93
N LYS A 134 14.07 9.10 7.48
CA LYS A 134 14.17 10.27 8.36
C LYS A 134 12.85 10.68 9.00
N ASP A 135 11.75 10.23 8.45
CA ASP A 135 10.40 10.61 8.85
C ASP A 135 9.61 9.43 9.43
N ILE A 136 9.94 8.19 8.99
CA ILE A 136 9.28 6.95 9.40
C ILE A 136 10.31 6.05 10.10
N THR A 137 10.00 5.65 11.32
CA THR A 137 10.89 4.86 12.18
C THR A 137 10.20 3.57 12.65
N ALA A 138 10.96 2.68 13.28
CA ALA A 138 10.42 1.46 13.90
C ALA A 138 9.30 1.76 14.92
N GLN A 139 9.32 2.91 15.57
CA GLN A 139 8.27 3.33 16.50
C GLN A 139 6.89 3.41 15.82
N ASN A 140 6.84 3.82 14.55
CA ASN A 140 5.58 3.84 13.78
C ASN A 140 5.01 2.44 13.50
N MET A 141 5.82 1.38 13.72
CA MET A 141 5.42 -0.01 13.53
C MET A 141 5.07 -0.71 14.84
N GLU A 142 5.20 -0.03 15.99
CA GLU A 142 4.78 -0.52 17.29
C GLU A 142 3.25 -0.45 17.43
N GLY A 143 2.71 -1.34 18.28
CA GLY A 143 1.26 -1.33 18.51
C GLY A 143 0.74 -2.49 19.34
N TRP A 144 -0.57 -2.46 19.62
CA TRP A 144 -1.28 -3.55 20.28
C TRP A 144 -1.28 -4.80 19.40
N LEU A 145 -0.88 -5.92 19.97
CA LEU A 145 -0.81 -7.20 19.25
C LEU A 145 -2.23 -7.66 18.86
N LEU A 146 -2.41 -7.93 17.57
CA LEU A 146 -3.63 -8.52 17.02
C LEU A 146 -3.43 -10.00 16.66
N HIS A 147 -2.26 -10.36 16.15
CA HIS A 147 -1.90 -11.72 15.76
C HIS A 147 -0.39 -11.89 15.69
N GLU A 148 0.08 -13.08 16.04
CA GLU A 148 1.47 -13.48 15.80
C GLU A 148 1.53 -14.98 15.52
N ASP A 149 2.27 -15.35 14.47
CA ASP A 149 2.61 -16.73 14.15
C ASP A 149 4.10 -16.82 13.72
N GLN A 150 4.53 -17.97 13.20
CA GLN A 150 5.90 -18.15 12.77
C GLN A 150 6.34 -17.28 11.57
N HIS A 151 5.40 -16.68 10.85
CA HIS A 151 5.63 -15.94 9.61
C HIS A 151 5.45 -14.44 9.78
N VAL A 152 4.43 -14.03 10.50
CA VAL A 152 4.04 -12.61 10.60
C VAL A 152 3.65 -12.22 12.02
N ARG A 153 3.86 -10.92 12.32
CA ARG A 153 3.28 -10.25 13.48
C ARG A 153 2.41 -9.10 13.01
N ILE A 154 1.15 -9.05 13.48
CA ILE A 154 0.20 -8.00 13.13
C ILE A 154 -0.12 -7.17 14.37
N THR A 155 0.00 -5.85 14.25
CA THR A 155 -0.31 -4.91 15.34
C THR A 155 -1.25 -3.80 14.86
N LEU A 156 -2.04 -3.23 15.78
CA LEU A 156 -2.73 -1.96 15.61
C LEU A 156 -1.81 -0.85 16.14
N SER A 157 -1.44 0.10 15.30
CA SER A 157 -0.42 1.10 15.61
C SER A 157 -0.76 1.97 16.81
N THR A 158 0.16 2.10 17.75
CA THR A 158 0.12 3.05 18.86
C THR A 158 0.79 4.39 18.52
N HIS A 159 1.60 4.39 17.46
CA HIS A 159 2.27 5.57 16.92
C HIS A 159 1.93 5.70 15.43
N PRO A 160 0.66 5.98 15.10
CA PRO A 160 0.22 6.07 13.71
C PRO A 160 0.91 7.24 12.99
N ILE A 161 1.05 7.13 11.67
CA ILE A 161 1.61 8.18 10.83
C ILE A 161 0.58 9.30 10.63
N ILE A 162 -0.65 8.94 10.29
CA ILE A 162 -1.76 9.89 10.10
C ILE A 162 -2.72 9.85 11.29
N GLY A 163 -3.16 8.65 11.65
CA GLY A 163 -4.06 8.46 12.78
C GLY A 163 -5.04 7.32 12.61
N PHE A 164 -5.67 6.98 13.73
CA PHE A 164 -6.64 5.91 13.89
C PHE A 164 -6.15 4.57 13.31
N PHE A 165 -6.92 3.85 12.61
CA PHE A 165 -6.82 2.47 12.21
C PHE A 165 -5.69 2.20 11.20
N GLU A 166 -4.44 2.21 11.68
CA GLU A 166 -3.25 1.77 10.95
C GLU A 166 -2.80 0.41 11.47
N TYR A 167 -2.74 -0.58 10.59
CA TYR A 167 -2.36 -1.96 10.90
C TYR A 167 -0.97 -2.23 10.35
N ASN A 168 -0.08 -2.76 11.17
CA ASN A 168 1.27 -3.13 10.76
C ASN A 168 1.35 -4.66 10.61
N ILE A 169 1.89 -5.13 9.50
CA ILE A 169 2.22 -6.54 9.26
C ILE A 169 3.73 -6.60 9.12
N ARG A 170 4.40 -7.19 10.11
CA ARG A 170 5.85 -7.38 10.14
C ARG A 170 6.20 -8.80 9.72
N PHE A 171 7.21 -8.96 8.87
CA PHE A 171 7.71 -10.27 8.43
C PHE A 171 9.20 -10.17 8.07
N LYS A 172 9.90 -11.31 8.08
CA LYS A 172 11.31 -11.36 7.64
C LYS A 172 11.38 -11.36 6.11
N PRO A 173 12.45 -10.81 5.51
CA PRO A 173 12.60 -10.78 4.04
C PRO A 173 12.59 -12.17 3.37
N ASP A 174 12.99 -13.22 4.08
CA ASP A 174 13.01 -14.62 3.64
C ASP A 174 11.72 -15.40 3.96
N THR A 175 10.72 -14.74 4.57
CA THR A 175 9.42 -15.36 4.83
C THR A 175 8.74 -15.77 3.52
N PRO A 176 8.17 -16.99 3.42
CA PRO A 176 7.31 -17.37 2.29
C PRO A 176 6.20 -16.34 2.09
N VAL A 177 6.03 -15.85 0.86
CA VAL A 177 5.11 -14.72 0.61
C VAL A 177 3.63 -15.10 0.75
N ARG A 178 3.26 -16.37 0.51
CA ARG A 178 1.86 -16.80 0.58
C ARG A 178 1.21 -16.58 1.95
N PRO A 179 1.82 -16.94 3.10
CA PRO A 179 1.30 -16.55 4.42
C PRO A 179 1.14 -15.03 4.58
N VAL A 180 2.11 -14.24 4.12
CA VAL A 180 2.04 -12.76 4.21
C VAL A 180 0.85 -12.22 3.40
N ALA A 181 0.66 -12.72 2.17
CA ALA A 181 -0.46 -12.33 1.30
C ALA A 181 -1.81 -12.66 1.94
N ILE A 182 -1.96 -13.87 2.51
CA ILE A 182 -3.20 -14.27 3.22
C ILE A 182 -3.47 -13.31 4.39
N ARG A 183 -2.47 -12.99 5.21
CA ARG A 183 -2.63 -12.08 6.35
C ARG A 183 -2.97 -10.66 5.89
N LEU A 184 -2.35 -10.17 4.82
CA LEU A 184 -2.71 -8.90 4.21
C LEU A 184 -4.18 -8.90 3.74
N GLN A 185 -4.62 -9.93 3.03
CA GLN A 185 -6.02 -10.07 2.60
C GLN A 185 -6.99 -10.07 3.80
N GLN A 186 -6.66 -10.75 4.88
CA GLN A 186 -7.48 -10.81 6.09
C GLN A 186 -7.65 -9.43 6.74
N VAL A 187 -6.55 -8.68 6.87
CA VAL A 187 -6.59 -7.29 7.38
C VAL A 187 -7.41 -6.39 6.45
N LEU A 188 -7.21 -6.50 5.13
CA LEU A 188 -7.96 -5.70 4.15
C LEU A 188 -9.46 -6.01 4.18
N ARG A 189 -9.87 -7.28 4.28
CA ARG A 189 -11.28 -7.66 4.46
C ARG A 189 -11.89 -7.06 5.71
N TYR A 190 -11.16 -7.11 6.83
CA TYR A 190 -11.62 -6.45 8.06
C TYR A 190 -11.79 -4.94 7.87
N VAL A 191 -10.83 -4.27 7.26
CA VAL A 191 -10.88 -2.84 6.98
C VAL A 191 -12.07 -2.49 6.09
N LEU A 192 -12.30 -3.24 5.02
CA LEU A 192 -13.37 -2.96 4.06
C LEU A 192 -14.77 -3.32 4.58
N HIS A 193 -14.92 -4.37 5.39
CA HIS A 193 -16.24 -4.88 5.78
C HIS A 193 -16.67 -4.46 7.18
N THR A 194 -15.75 -4.29 8.12
CA THR A 194 -16.09 -3.97 9.52
C THR A 194 -15.90 -2.48 9.83
N LEU A 195 -14.87 -1.85 9.27
CA LEU A 195 -14.67 -0.41 9.40
C LEU A 195 -15.36 0.38 8.28
N SER A 196 -15.96 -0.28 7.32
CA SER A 196 -16.44 0.27 6.04
C SER A 196 -17.60 1.25 6.12
N ASN A 197 -18.30 1.34 7.25
CA ASN A 197 -19.25 2.43 7.46
C ASN A 197 -18.59 3.82 7.34
N LEU A 198 -17.26 3.87 7.39
CA LEU A 198 -16.46 5.08 7.25
C LEU A 198 -15.82 5.21 5.86
N SER A 199 -15.40 4.10 5.23
CA SER A 199 -14.74 4.14 3.91
C SER A 199 -14.60 2.76 3.26
N GLN A 200 -14.84 2.71 1.96
CA GLN A 200 -14.53 1.57 1.07
C GLN A 200 -13.11 1.71 0.47
N SER A 201 -12.21 2.36 1.19
CA SER A 201 -10.91 2.74 0.67
C SER A 201 -9.79 2.44 1.66
N TYR A 202 -8.65 2.02 1.14
CA TYR A 202 -7.43 1.85 1.91
C TYR A 202 -6.20 2.26 1.09
N ASN A 203 -5.09 2.46 1.80
CA ASN A 203 -3.75 2.34 1.24
C ASN A 203 -3.02 1.22 1.99
N TYR A 204 -2.06 0.58 1.31
CA TYR A 204 -1.01 -0.10 2.02
C TYR A 204 0.36 0.34 1.49
N PHE A 205 1.32 0.39 2.42
CA PHE A 205 2.67 0.89 2.18
C PHE A 205 3.67 -0.14 2.68
N PHE A 206 4.74 -0.34 1.91
CA PHE A 206 5.85 -1.19 2.31
C PHE A 206 6.98 -0.34 2.88
N TYR A 207 7.59 -0.85 3.95
CA TYR A 207 8.76 -0.24 4.56
C TYR A 207 9.83 -1.29 4.82
N ASN A 208 11.08 -0.89 4.64
CA ASN A 208 12.23 -1.58 5.19
C ASN A 208 12.96 -0.57 6.06
N LEU A 209 13.06 -0.83 7.36
CA LEU A 209 13.60 0.11 8.35
C LEU A 209 14.99 -0.29 8.82
N GLU A 210 15.67 -1.19 8.07
CA GLU A 210 17.03 -1.68 8.35
C GLU A 210 17.17 -2.39 9.70
N ASP A 211 16.08 -2.86 10.28
CA ASP A 211 15.99 -3.61 11.53
C ASP A 211 15.88 -5.13 11.32
N GLY A 212 16.09 -5.58 10.08
CA GLY A 212 16.00 -6.99 9.68
C GLY A 212 14.61 -7.46 9.30
N TYR A 213 13.62 -6.56 9.23
CA TYR A 213 12.25 -6.86 8.83
C TYR A 213 11.78 -5.99 7.66
N ASP A 214 10.85 -6.54 6.91
CA ASP A 214 9.98 -5.80 6.01
C ASP A 214 8.61 -5.60 6.69
N TYR A 215 7.96 -4.48 6.38
CA TYR A 215 6.66 -4.12 6.96
C TYR A 215 5.67 -3.77 5.86
N ILE A 216 4.40 -4.15 6.09
CA ILE A 216 3.26 -3.60 5.36
C ILE A 216 2.41 -2.83 6.36
N LYS A 217 2.20 -1.54 6.12
CA LYS A 217 1.27 -0.73 6.91
C LYS A 217 0.00 -0.52 6.10
N VAL A 218 -1.12 -1.07 6.59
CA VAL A 218 -2.45 -0.86 6.02
C VAL A 218 -3.11 0.31 6.73
N VAL A 219 -3.59 1.26 5.95
CA VAL A 219 -4.25 2.48 6.44
C VAL A 219 -5.67 2.53 5.88
N ALA A 220 -6.67 2.45 6.76
CA ALA A 220 -8.06 2.72 6.38
C ALA A 220 -8.21 4.19 5.98
N ARG A 221 -8.83 4.44 4.81
CA ARG A 221 -8.91 5.81 4.28
C ARG A 221 -10.29 6.40 4.41
N TYR A 222 -10.33 7.55 5.03
CA TYR A 222 -11.47 8.45 5.20
C TYR A 222 -10.94 9.89 5.18
N VAL A 223 -11.81 10.87 5.38
CA VAL A 223 -11.36 12.27 5.43
C VAL A 223 -10.34 12.46 6.54
N THR A 224 -9.16 12.91 6.17
CA THR A 224 -8.06 13.15 7.12
C THR A 224 -8.45 14.23 8.14
N THR A 225 -8.18 13.95 9.41
CA THR A 225 -8.52 14.87 10.51
C THR A 225 -7.88 16.24 10.33
N PRO A 226 -8.61 17.35 10.63
CA PRO A 226 -8.05 18.70 10.58
C PRO A 226 -6.80 18.89 11.47
N LEU A 227 -6.70 18.14 12.56
CA LEU A 227 -5.53 18.19 13.45
C LEU A 227 -4.27 17.69 12.75
N TYR A 228 -4.39 16.64 11.95
CA TYR A 228 -3.25 16.17 11.16
C TYR A 228 -2.94 17.12 10.00
N VAL A 229 -3.98 17.59 9.27
CA VAL A 229 -3.79 18.49 8.13
C VAL A 229 -3.12 19.79 8.52
N GLY A 230 -3.56 20.40 9.63
CA GLY A 230 -3.06 21.70 10.07
C GLY A 230 -1.81 21.64 10.97
N TYR A 231 -1.70 20.59 11.80
CA TYR A 231 -0.70 20.53 12.86
C TYR A 231 0.16 19.28 12.85
N LYS A 232 -0.08 18.34 11.94
CA LYS A 232 0.57 17.02 11.89
C LYS A 232 0.44 16.23 13.20
N ILE A 233 -0.69 16.40 13.91
CA ILE A 233 -0.99 15.66 15.13
C ILE A 233 -1.73 14.39 14.74
N PRO A 234 -1.09 13.21 14.81
CA PRO A 234 -1.77 11.94 14.60
C PRO A 234 -2.68 11.63 15.79
N GLN A 235 -3.68 10.80 15.55
CA GLN A 235 -4.62 10.39 16.59
C GLN A 235 -4.67 8.87 16.64
N THR A 236 -4.72 8.31 17.83
CA THR A 236 -4.89 6.87 18.07
C THR A 236 -6.16 6.61 18.89
N CYS A 237 -6.57 5.36 18.99
CA CYS A 237 -7.65 4.96 19.86
C CYS A 237 -7.12 4.66 21.27
N ASP A 238 -8.02 4.56 22.24
CA ASP A 238 -7.71 4.09 23.59
C ASP A 238 -7.63 2.55 23.66
N GLU A 239 -7.26 2.02 24.83
CA GLU A 239 -7.11 0.58 25.06
C GLU A 239 -8.43 -0.18 24.93
N GLU A 240 -9.56 0.40 25.34
CA GLU A 240 -10.88 -0.23 25.24
C GLU A 240 -11.26 -0.43 23.77
N ARG A 241 -11.04 0.59 22.95
CA ARG A 241 -11.28 0.50 21.51
C ARG A 241 -10.31 -0.46 20.83
N ALA A 242 -9.04 -0.47 21.24
CA ALA A 242 -8.04 -1.42 20.74
C ALA A 242 -8.43 -2.86 21.07
N ALA A 243 -8.88 -3.12 22.30
CA ALA A 243 -9.40 -4.43 22.71
C ALA A 243 -10.64 -4.85 21.91
N LYS A 244 -11.55 -3.91 21.61
CA LYS A 244 -12.69 -4.18 20.71
C LYS A 244 -12.22 -4.55 19.31
N ILE A 245 -11.30 -3.80 18.72
CA ILE A 245 -10.73 -4.09 17.38
C ILE A 245 -10.08 -5.48 17.38
N THR A 246 -9.34 -5.83 18.43
CA THR A 246 -8.71 -7.15 18.56
C THR A 246 -9.75 -8.27 18.51
N ARG A 247 -10.89 -8.12 19.19
CA ARG A 247 -11.99 -9.09 19.14
C ARG A 247 -12.66 -9.12 17.76
N ASP A 248 -12.91 -7.97 17.16
CA ASP A 248 -13.62 -7.84 15.88
C ASP A 248 -12.80 -8.40 14.71
N ILE A 249 -11.47 -8.28 14.73
CA ILE A 249 -10.59 -8.77 13.66
C ILE A 249 -10.25 -10.26 13.81
N ALA A 250 -10.32 -10.82 15.01
CA ALA A 250 -9.92 -12.20 15.28
C ALA A 250 -10.58 -13.24 14.35
N PRO A 251 -11.88 -13.19 14.03
CA PRO A 251 -12.49 -14.13 13.08
C PRO A 251 -11.87 -14.06 11.67
N TYR A 252 -11.45 -12.89 11.23
CA TYR A 252 -10.78 -12.72 9.92
C TYR A 252 -9.40 -13.37 9.91
N LEU A 253 -8.63 -13.21 11.01
CA LEU A 253 -7.28 -13.74 11.15
C LEU A 253 -7.22 -15.24 11.40
N GLN A 254 -8.34 -15.86 11.84
CA GLN A 254 -8.47 -17.30 12.04
C GLN A 254 -9.00 -18.03 10.80
N ALA A 255 -9.59 -17.34 9.85
CA ALA A 255 -10.13 -17.95 8.65
C ALA A 255 -9.00 -18.58 7.80
N THR A 256 -8.98 -19.90 7.74
CA THR A 256 -8.14 -20.71 6.86
C THR A 256 -8.79 -20.78 5.47
N LYS A 257 -8.62 -19.76 4.64
CA LYS A 257 -8.98 -19.86 3.21
C LYS A 257 -7.93 -19.17 2.37
#